data_45a61bf365b5c5e122a97661906684de
#
_entry.id   45a61bf365b5c5e122a97661906684de
#
_cell.length_a   1.000
_cell.length_b   1.000
_cell.length_c   1.000
_cell.angle_alpha   90.00
_cell.angle_beta   90.00
_cell.angle_gamma   90.00
#
_symmetry.space_group_name_H-M   'P 1'
#
loop_
_entity.id
_entity.type
_entity.pdbx_description
1 polymer ?
#
loop_
_entity_poly.entity_id
_entity_poly.type
_entity_poly.pdbx_seq_one_letter_code
_entity_poly.pdbx_strand_id
1 'polypeptide(L)'
;MRRWSMRKRRRMLGWALVLLLAALLPLGIRALRASLAEKQKPEALLASPLRFEDLPPFDGALTVELDTATLAPDALAPEPTLLLSELDALGRTGPALAVVGEETLCYEPRGRLGDILPAGFQNVRYDDLIEDHFLYNRCHLIAYQLCGVNAEARLLFTGTRALNVDGMLPVENALASFIRRTGQHLIYRAVPIYSGSELVPRGVELEAVSMEDGGEGLRLHVFVWNVQPGIVIDYRDGASRRE
;
A
#
# COMPACT_ATOMS: atom_id res chain seq x y z
N MET A 1 43.49 -55.83 0.48
CA MET A 1 42.70 -54.70 1.06
C MET A 1 43.65 -53.52 1.32
N ARG A 2 43.50 -52.37 0.54
CA ARG A 2 44.36 -51.18 0.70
C ARG A 2 43.92 -50.38 1.94
N ARG A 3 44.73 -50.37 3.00
CA ARG A 3 44.54 -49.50 4.17
C ARG A 3 44.85 -48.06 3.76
N TRP A 4 43.84 -47.23 3.70
CA TRP A 4 44.01 -45.79 3.48
C TRP A 4 44.71 -45.15 4.72
N SER A 5 45.71 -44.28 4.46
CA SER A 5 46.44 -43.60 5.54
C SER A 5 45.48 -42.67 6.31
N MET A 6 45.67 -42.58 7.62
CA MET A 6 44.85 -41.75 8.53
C MET A 6 44.75 -40.29 8.07
N ARG A 7 45.75 -39.74 7.38
CA ARG A 7 45.74 -38.38 6.79
C ARG A 7 44.72 -38.24 5.64
N LYS A 8 44.57 -39.26 4.78
CA LYS A 8 43.57 -39.24 3.71
C LYS A 8 42.13 -39.33 4.25
N ARG A 9 41.89 -40.13 5.29
CA ARG A 9 40.60 -40.24 5.96
C ARG A 9 40.22 -38.92 6.65
N ARG A 10 41.11 -38.21 7.34
CA ARG A 10 40.86 -36.90 7.94
C ARG A 10 40.54 -35.82 6.90
N ARG A 11 41.23 -35.80 5.77
CA ARG A 11 40.93 -34.87 4.66
C ARG A 11 39.55 -35.14 4.03
N MET A 12 39.20 -36.41 3.79
CA MET A 12 37.88 -36.77 3.24
C MET A 12 36.75 -36.44 4.24
N LEU A 13 36.91 -36.67 5.53
CA LEU A 13 35.94 -36.24 6.55
C LEU A 13 35.79 -34.71 6.60
N GLY A 14 36.89 -33.96 6.46
CA GLY A 14 36.84 -32.51 6.37
C GLY A 14 36.04 -31.98 5.17
N TRP A 15 36.30 -32.56 3.98
CA TRP A 15 35.53 -32.18 2.75
C TRP A 15 34.07 -32.62 2.83
N ALA A 16 33.75 -33.77 3.39
CA ALA A 16 32.38 -34.23 3.60
C ALA A 16 31.62 -33.30 4.55
N LEU A 17 32.27 -32.80 5.61
CA LEU A 17 31.68 -31.83 6.54
C LEU A 17 31.41 -30.47 5.85
N VAL A 18 32.36 -29.99 5.04
CA VAL A 18 32.19 -28.72 4.27
C VAL A 18 31.05 -28.83 3.28
N LEU A 19 30.94 -29.96 2.55
CA LEU A 19 29.83 -30.18 1.61
C LEU A 19 28.49 -30.32 2.33
N LEU A 20 28.45 -30.94 3.49
CA LEU A 20 27.25 -31.05 4.33
C LEU A 20 26.79 -29.67 4.83
N LEU A 21 27.72 -28.85 5.31
CA LEU A 21 27.44 -27.48 5.74
C LEU A 21 26.99 -26.61 4.60
N ALA A 22 27.61 -26.74 3.41
CA ALA A 22 27.22 -26.02 2.19
C ALA A 22 25.79 -26.39 1.69
N ALA A 23 25.39 -27.66 1.92
CA ALA A 23 24.03 -28.12 1.57
C ALA A 23 22.97 -27.73 2.61
N LEU A 24 23.36 -27.67 3.92
CA LEU A 24 22.43 -27.34 5.01
C LEU A 24 22.25 -25.84 5.22
N LEU A 25 23.24 -25.00 4.84
CA LEU A 25 23.18 -23.56 5.00
C LEU A 25 22.00 -22.92 4.24
N PRO A 26 21.75 -23.21 2.95
CA PRO A 26 20.60 -22.67 2.23
C PRO A 26 19.25 -23.18 2.79
N LEU A 27 19.21 -24.43 3.30
CA LEU A 27 18.02 -24.97 3.96
C LEU A 27 17.73 -24.25 5.29
N GLY A 28 18.77 -23.99 6.08
CA GLY A 28 18.66 -23.23 7.33
C GLY A 28 18.24 -21.78 7.09
N ILE A 29 18.78 -21.13 6.06
CA ILE A 29 18.41 -19.77 5.67
C ILE A 29 16.96 -19.73 5.16
N ARG A 30 16.53 -20.71 4.35
CA ARG A 30 15.12 -20.84 3.92
C ARG A 30 14.18 -21.07 5.10
N ALA A 31 14.53 -21.97 6.01
CA ALA A 31 13.71 -22.23 7.21
C ALA A 31 13.64 -21.00 8.15
N LEU A 32 14.74 -20.25 8.28
CA LEU A 32 14.76 -19.01 9.06
C LEU A 32 13.93 -17.90 8.38
N ARG A 33 14.02 -17.76 7.05
CA ARG A 33 13.19 -16.83 6.28
C ARG A 33 11.70 -17.18 6.35
N ALA A 34 11.35 -18.46 6.21
CA ALA A 34 9.99 -18.95 6.39
C ALA A 34 9.46 -18.68 7.82
N SER A 35 10.29 -18.91 8.85
CA SER A 35 9.94 -18.64 10.25
C SER A 35 9.84 -17.14 10.56
N LEU A 36 10.60 -16.28 9.86
CA LEU A 36 10.49 -14.83 10.01
C LEU A 36 9.24 -14.29 9.26
N ALA A 37 8.92 -14.84 8.09
CA ALA A 37 7.69 -14.52 7.35
C ALA A 37 6.43 -14.98 8.12
N GLU A 38 6.45 -16.14 8.79
CA GLU A 38 5.36 -16.64 9.62
C GLU A 38 5.10 -15.79 10.88
N LYS A 39 6.03 -14.89 11.25
CA LYS A 39 5.92 -14.04 12.44
C LYS A 39 5.27 -12.68 12.20
N GLN A 40 5.13 -12.22 10.98
CA GLN A 40 4.34 -11.02 10.72
C GLN A 40 2.87 -11.43 10.49
N LYS A 41 2.05 -11.23 11.53
CA LYS A 41 0.59 -11.34 11.35
C LYS A 41 0.19 -10.39 10.22
N PRO A 42 -0.70 -10.80 9.31
CA PRO A 42 -1.17 -9.94 8.21
C PRO A 42 -1.61 -8.55 8.65
N GLU A 43 -2.18 -8.45 9.85
CA GLU A 43 -2.58 -7.19 10.48
C GLU A 43 -1.41 -6.24 10.75
N ALA A 44 -0.21 -6.77 11.02
CA ALA A 44 0.98 -5.93 11.23
C ALA A 44 1.48 -5.26 9.94
N LEU A 45 1.15 -5.83 8.77
CA LEU A 45 1.49 -5.25 7.47
C LEU A 45 0.57 -4.07 7.11
N LEU A 46 -0.61 -3.99 7.70
CA LEU A 46 -1.52 -2.86 7.55
C LEU A 46 -0.99 -1.61 8.27
N ALA A 47 -0.26 -1.78 9.37
CA ALA A 47 0.21 -0.66 10.17
C ALA A 47 1.28 0.17 9.42
N SER A 48 1.18 1.50 9.53
CA SER A 48 2.26 2.43 9.18
C SER A 48 2.75 3.14 10.43
N PRO A 49 4.06 3.41 10.55
CA PRO A 49 4.60 4.25 11.60
C PRO A 49 4.33 5.74 11.35
N LEU A 50 3.95 6.14 10.13
CA LEU A 50 3.75 7.54 9.75
C LEU A 50 2.59 8.17 10.51
N ARG A 51 2.83 9.33 11.12
CA ARG A 51 1.81 10.15 11.76
C ARG A 51 1.73 11.51 11.07
N PHE A 52 0.61 12.19 11.21
CA PHE A 52 0.43 13.51 10.62
C PHE A 52 1.52 14.51 11.06
N GLU A 53 1.95 14.43 12.32
CA GLU A 53 2.96 15.30 12.90
C GLU A 53 4.38 15.09 12.32
N ASP A 54 4.62 13.93 11.69
CA ASP A 54 5.91 13.58 11.08
C ASP A 54 6.02 14.10 9.62
N LEU A 55 4.92 14.60 9.06
CA LEU A 55 4.89 15.12 7.68
C LEU A 55 5.48 16.53 7.59
N PRO A 56 6.17 16.87 6.48
CA PRO A 56 6.55 18.25 6.23
C PRO A 56 5.30 19.13 6.09
N PRO A 57 5.38 20.44 6.36
CA PRO A 57 4.27 21.35 6.06
C PRO A 57 3.87 21.27 4.58
N PHE A 58 2.57 21.42 4.29
CA PHE A 58 2.10 21.52 2.92
C PHE A 58 2.70 22.76 2.24
N ASP A 59 3.41 22.57 1.13
CA ASP A 59 4.14 23.59 0.37
C ASP A 59 3.50 23.92 -0.99
N GLY A 60 2.33 23.32 -1.29
CA GLY A 60 1.63 23.43 -2.56
C GLY A 60 1.72 22.18 -3.44
N ALA A 61 2.65 21.25 -3.16
CA ALA A 61 2.74 19.99 -3.87
C ALA A 61 1.74 18.96 -3.28
N LEU A 62 0.88 18.40 -4.14
CA LEU A 62 -0.10 17.39 -3.70
C LEU A 62 0.56 16.10 -3.23
N THR A 63 1.70 15.72 -3.83
CA THR A 63 2.41 14.49 -3.53
C THR A 63 3.79 14.78 -2.98
N VAL A 64 4.14 14.13 -1.88
CA VAL A 64 5.46 14.21 -1.22
C VAL A 64 6.09 12.84 -1.23
N GLU A 65 7.31 12.72 -1.72
CA GLU A 65 8.09 11.50 -1.61
C GLU A 65 8.53 11.28 -0.16
N LEU A 66 8.46 10.04 0.31
CA LEU A 66 8.87 9.62 1.64
C LEU A 66 10.12 8.74 1.55
N ASP A 67 11.12 9.03 2.39
CA ASP A 67 12.47 8.45 2.25
C ASP A 67 12.56 6.95 2.58
N THR A 68 11.60 6.40 3.32
CA THR A 68 11.74 5.06 3.89
C THR A 68 10.57 4.16 3.50
N ALA A 69 10.77 3.31 2.49
CA ALA A 69 9.85 2.20 2.22
C ALA A 69 9.94 1.16 3.35
N THR A 70 8.80 0.77 3.89
CA THR A 70 8.68 -0.17 5.03
C THR A 70 8.22 -1.56 4.62
N LEU A 71 7.55 -1.68 3.46
CA LEU A 71 7.11 -2.96 2.92
C LEU A 71 8.27 -3.78 2.39
N ALA A 72 8.36 -5.03 2.85
CA ALA A 72 9.27 -6.01 2.28
C ALA A 72 8.61 -6.70 1.07
N PRO A 73 9.34 -6.90 -0.05
CA PRO A 73 8.78 -7.55 -1.25
C PRO A 73 8.35 -8.99 -1.02
N ASP A 74 8.88 -9.64 0.00
CA ASP A 74 8.59 -11.02 0.42
C ASP A 74 7.70 -11.11 1.68
N ALA A 75 7.02 -10.01 2.05
CA ALA A 75 6.14 -9.98 3.21
C ALA A 75 4.90 -10.89 3.05
N LEU A 76 4.44 -11.07 1.81
CA LEU A 76 3.35 -11.99 1.42
C LEU A 76 3.79 -12.84 0.22
N ALA A 77 3.02 -13.89 -0.07
CA ALA A 77 3.16 -14.62 -1.33
C ALA A 77 2.67 -13.75 -2.51
N PRO A 78 3.23 -13.91 -3.73
CA PRO A 78 2.75 -13.22 -4.93
C PRO A 78 1.45 -13.86 -5.44
N GLU A 79 0.40 -13.74 -4.64
CA GLU A 79 -0.94 -14.26 -4.90
C GLU A 79 -1.97 -13.18 -4.56
N PRO A 80 -3.07 -13.06 -5.33
CA PRO A 80 -4.11 -12.07 -5.08
C PRO A 80 -4.55 -12.03 -3.62
N THR A 81 -4.36 -10.91 -2.98
CA THR A 81 -4.68 -10.72 -1.56
C THR A 81 -5.27 -9.33 -1.37
N LEU A 82 -6.30 -9.21 -0.54
CA LEU A 82 -6.85 -7.93 -0.10
C LEU A 82 -7.11 -7.98 1.40
N LEU A 83 -6.36 -7.20 2.15
CA LEU A 83 -6.48 -7.03 3.60
C LEU A 83 -7.05 -5.65 3.89
N LEU A 84 -8.10 -5.60 4.67
CA LEU A 84 -8.81 -4.37 5.03
C LEU A 84 -8.91 -4.26 6.54
N SER A 85 -8.63 -3.09 7.06
CA SER A 85 -8.95 -2.77 8.46
C SER A 85 -10.47 -2.61 8.62
N GLU A 86 -10.99 -2.96 9.78
CA GLU A 86 -12.36 -2.59 10.14
C GLU A 86 -12.46 -1.07 10.28
N LEU A 87 -13.67 -0.53 10.07
CA LEU A 87 -13.94 0.87 10.38
C LEU A 87 -13.73 1.10 11.88
N ASP A 88 -13.13 2.22 12.22
CA ASP A 88 -12.94 2.57 13.64
C ASP A 88 -14.24 3.04 14.32
N ALA A 89 -14.17 3.36 15.62
CA ALA A 89 -15.32 3.81 16.40
C ALA A 89 -15.95 5.12 15.89
N LEU A 90 -15.25 5.88 15.05
CA LEU A 90 -15.76 7.08 14.38
C LEU A 90 -16.29 6.80 12.97
N GLY A 91 -16.32 5.53 12.54
CA GLY A 91 -16.70 5.11 11.19
C GLY A 91 -15.65 5.45 10.12
N ARG A 92 -14.40 5.75 10.53
CA ARG A 92 -13.32 6.10 9.61
C ARG A 92 -12.69 4.83 9.01
N THR A 93 -12.30 4.93 7.76
CA THR A 93 -11.57 3.86 7.06
C THR A 93 -10.14 3.77 7.62
N GLY A 94 -9.70 2.57 7.92
CA GLY A 94 -8.33 2.28 8.30
C GLY A 94 -7.44 1.88 7.11
N PRO A 95 -6.20 1.43 7.37
CA PRO A 95 -5.29 0.94 6.34
C PRO A 95 -5.86 -0.20 5.49
N ALA A 96 -5.47 -0.22 4.22
CA ALA A 96 -5.72 -1.32 3.30
C ALA A 96 -4.39 -1.78 2.66
N LEU A 97 -4.25 -3.07 2.41
CA LEU A 97 -3.11 -3.67 1.73
C LEU A 97 -3.60 -4.68 0.71
N ALA A 98 -3.00 -4.69 -0.47
CA ALA A 98 -3.28 -5.67 -1.50
C ALA A 98 -1.99 -6.24 -2.09
N VAL A 99 -2.04 -7.51 -2.51
CA VAL A 99 -1.15 -8.05 -3.53
C VAL A 99 -1.92 -8.02 -4.84
N VAL A 100 -1.42 -7.26 -5.80
CA VAL A 100 -2.06 -7.02 -7.08
C VAL A 100 -1.15 -7.50 -8.23
N GLY A 101 -1.75 -8.18 -9.19
CA GLY A 101 -1.09 -8.71 -10.38
C GLY A 101 -2.00 -8.56 -11.60
N GLU A 102 -1.62 -9.14 -12.74
CA GLU A 102 -2.40 -9.04 -13.98
C GLU A 102 -3.83 -9.59 -13.80
N GLU A 103 -3.98 -10.64 -13.00
CA GLU A 103 -5.26 -11.32 -12.70
C GLU A 103 -6.19 -10.50 -11.81
N THR A 104 -5.69 -9.47 -11.10
CA THR A 104 -6.51 -8.57 -10.28
C THR A 104 -6.93 -7.32 -11.01
N LEU A 105 -6.28 -7.00 -12.15
CA LEU A 105 -6.61 -5.79 -12.91
C LEU A 105 -8.04 -5.87 -13.45
N CYS A 106 -8.83 -4.86 -13.13
CA CYS A 106 -10.22 -4.77 -13.55
C CYS A 106 -10.38 -3.79 -14.72
N TYR A 107 -10.93 -4.29 -15.82
CA TYR A 107 -11.22 -3.49 -17.03
C TYR A 107 -12.72 -3.22 -17.22
N GLU A 108 -13.56 -3.82 -16.37
CA GLU A 108 -14.99 -3.61 -16.41
C GLU A 108 -15.37 -2.19 -15.97
N PRO A 109 -16.43 -1.62 -16.55
CA PRO A 109 -16.91 -0.31 -16.11
C PRO A 109 -17.27 -0.32 -14.62
N ARG A 110 -16.83 0.72 -13.92
CA ARG A 110 -17.10 0.89 -12.50
C ARG A 110 -18.60 1.03 -12.24
N GLY A 111 -19.11 0.20 -11.33
CA GLY A 111 -20.50 0.25 -10.88
C GLY A 111 -20.78 1.43 -9.93
N ARG A 112 -22.06 1.58 -9.53
CA ARG A 112 -22.45 2.57 -8.52
C ARG A 112 -21.94 2.17 -7.14
N LEU A 113 -21.58 3.16 -6.32
CA LEU A 113 -21.13 2.95 -4.94
C LEU A 113 -22.30 2.79 -3.94
N GLY A 114 -23.55 2.81 -4.43
CA GLY A 114 -24.72 2.75 -3.56
C GLY A 114 -24.79 3.92 -2.58
N ASP A 115 -25.27 3.63 -1.38
CA ASP A 115 -25.50 4.62 -0.32
C ASP A 115 -24.32 4.70 0.67
N ILE A 116 -23.15 4.16 0.31
CA ILE A 116 -21.96 4.22 1.17
C ILE A 116 -21.48 5.67 1.27
N LEU A 117 -21.52 6.22 2.47
CA LEU A 117 -21.00 7.54 2.78
C LEU A 117 -19.86 7.39 3.78
N PRO A 118 -18.59 7.64 3.39
CA PRO A 118 -17.46 7.62 4.31
C PRO A 118 -17.59 8.69 5.39
N ALA A 119 -16.88 8.52 6.51
CA ALA A 119 -16.84 9.51 7.59
C ALA A 119 -16.48 10.91 7.05
N GLY A 120 -17.17 11.94 7.51
CA GLY A 120 -16.97 13.34 7.10
C GLY A 120 -17.38 13.67 5.66
N PHE A 121 -18.07 12.76 4.93
CA PHE A 121 -18.50 13.03 3.56
C PHE A 121 -19.64 14.04 3.52
N GLN A 122 -19.41 15.16 2.82
CA GLN A 122 -20.41 16.18 2.55
C GLN A 122 -20.51 16.42 1.04
N ASN A 123 -21.73 16.48 0.51
CA ASN A 123 -21.97 16.71 -0.92
C ASN A 123 -21.94 18.21 -1.24
N VAL A 124 -20.76 18.84 -1.15
CA VAL A 124 -20.55 20.26 -1.37
C VAL A 124 -20.11 20.54 -2.80
N ARG A 125 -20.66 21.60 -3.41
CA ARG A 125 -20.36 22.02 -4.78
C ARG A 125 -19.61 23.35 -4.82
N TYR A 126 -18.64 23.42 -5.75
CA TYR A 126 -17.86 24.61 -6.10
C TYR A 126 -17.71 24.68 -7.63
N ASP A 127 -18.78 25.07 -8.31
CA ASP A 127 -18.94 24.98 -9.78
C ASP A 127 -17.90 25.76 -10.59
N ASP A 128 -17.29 26.76 -10.00
CA ASP A 128 -16.28 27.63 -10.63
C ASP A 128 -14.83 27.27 -10.26
N LEU A 129 -14.64 26.38 -9.28
CA LEU A 129 -13.31 25.97 -8.81
C LEU A 129 -12.98 24.51 -9.12
N ILE A 130 -13.99 23.67 -9.33
CA ILE A 130 -13.83 22.23 -9.51
C ILE A 130 -14.54 21.79 -10.77
N GLU A 131 -13.82 21.17 -11.71
CA GLU A 131 -14.34 20.76 -13.03
C GLU A 131 -15.59 19.88 -12.93
N ASP A 132 -15.59 18.89 -12.02
CA ASP A 132 -16.74 18.00 -11.77
C ASP A 132 -17.73 18.58 -10.75
N HIS A 133 -17.56 19.83 -10.36
CA HIS A 133 -18.40 20.59 -9.44
C HIS A 133 -18.33 20.16 -7.97
N PHE A 134 -18.08 18.91 -7.63
CA PHE A 134 -18.11 18.38 -6.26
C PHE A 134 -16.73 18.34 -5.63
N LEU A 135 -16.64 18.89 -4.38
CA LEU A 135 -15.40 18.90 -3.61
C LEU A 135 -14.91 17.49 -3.28
N TYR A 136 -15.82 16.65 -2.78
CA TYR A 136 -15.46 15.34 -2.30
C TYR A 136 -15.85 14.22 -3.24
N ASN A 137 -14.95 13.28 -3.35
CA ASN A 137 -15.14 11.97 -3.94
C ASN A 137 -15.17 10.91 -2.84
N ARG A 138 -15.87 9.83 -3.07
CA ARG A 138 -15.73 8.60 -2.30
C ARG A 138 -14.54 7.83 -2.87
N CYS A 139 -13.34 8.18 -2.35
CA CYS A 139 -12.07 7.69 -2.89
C CYS A 139 -11.80 6.26 -2.43
N HIS A 140 -11.28 5.43 -3.31
CA HIS A 140 -10.78 4.10 -2.94
C HIS A 140 -9.36 4.19 -2.40
N LEU A 141 -9.05 3.44 -1.33
CA LEU A 141 -7.67 3.24 -0.87
C LEU A 141 -6.89 2.35 -1.84
N ILE A 142 -7.49 1.25 -2.28
CA ILE A 142 -6.96 0.43 -3.36
C ILE A 142 -7.87 0.64 -4.56
N ALA A 143 -7.31 1.17 -5.65
CA ALA A 143 -8.07 1.53 -6.83
C ALA A 143 -8.90 0.37 -7.40
N TYR A 144 -10.12 0.66 -7.85
CA TYR A 144 -10.97 -0.33 -8.52
C TYR A 144 -10.26 -1.02 -9.68
N GLN A 145 -9.49 -0.28 -10.48
CA GLN A 145 -8.71 -0.83 -11.58
C GLN A 145 -7.63 -1.85 -11.14
N LEU A 146 -7.20 -1.82 -9.88
CA LEU A 146 -6.16 -2.71 -9.35
C LEU A 146 -6.72 -3.95 -8.66
N CYS A 147 -7.93 -3.88 -8.07
CA CYS A 147 -8.47 -4.97 -7.24
C CYS A 147 -9.89 -5.42 -7.62
N GLY A 148 -10.59 -4.72 -8.53
CA GLY A 148 -11.97 -5.05 -8.94
C GLY A 148 -13.05 -4.85 -7.87
N VAL A 149 -12.70 -4.39 -6.67
CA VAL A 149 -13.66 -4.19 -5.57
C VAL A 149 -14.21 -2.77 -5.62
N ASN A 150 -15.54 -2.64 -5.85
CA ASN A 150 -16.17 -1.34 -6.05
C ASN A 150 -16.83 -0.79 -4.79
N ALA A 151 -17.86 -1.44 -4.26
CA ALA A 151 -18.69 -0.93 -3.17
C ALA A 151 -18.36 -1.65 -1.84
N GLU A 152 -17.21 -1.31 -1.26
CA GLU A 152 -16.75 -1.80 0.04
C GLU A 152 -16.48 -0.60 0.96
N ALA A 153 -17.22 -0.47 2.04
CA ALA A 153 -17.13 0.68 2.95
C ALA A 153 -15.72 0.85 3.55
N ARG A 154 -15.03 -0.26 3.84
CA ARG A 154 -13.68 -0.26 4.40
C ARG A 154 -12.58 0.18 3.42
N LEU A 155 -12.93 0.29 2.12
CA LEU A 155 -12.04 0.82 1.07
C LEU A 155 -12.31 2.28 0.74
N LEU A 156 -13.43 2.85 1.20
CA LEU A 156 -13.87 4.18 0.79
C LEU A 156 -13.63 5.21 1.86
N PHE A 157 -12.99 6.32 1.50
CA PHE A 157 -12.78 7.46 2.38
C PHE A 157 -13.19 8.78 1.71
N THR A 158 -13.35 9.82 2.51
CA THR A 158 -13.66 11.18 2.02
C THR A 158 -12.38 11.84 1.52
N GLY A 159 -12.20 11.92 0.20
CA GLY A 159 -11.07 12.59 -0.43
C GLY A 159 -11.54 13.72 -1.34
N THR A 160 -10.73 14.77 -1.48
CA THR A 160 -10.98 15.86 -2.40
C THR A 160 -10.86 15.42 -3.86
N ARG A 161 -11.41 16.20 -4.79
CA ARG A 161 -11.22 15.97 -6.21
C ARG A 161 -9.75 16.00 -6.60
N ALA A 162 -9.00 17.00 -6.09
CA ALA A 162 -7.56 17.12 -6.35
C ALA A 162 -6.78 15.90 -5.84
N LEU A 163 -6.99 15.48 -4.57
CA LEU A 163 -6.35 14.26 -4.06
C LEU A 163 -6.64 13.06 -4.97
N ASN A 164 -7.90 12.87 -5.35
CA ASN A 164 -8.32 11.68 -6.09
C ASN A 164 -7.74 11.63 -7.51
N VAL A 165 -7.81 12.76 -8.25
CA VAL A 165 -7.51 12.78 -9.70
C VAL A 165 -6.08 13.24 -9.97
N ASP A 166 -5.61 14.26 -9.25
CA ASP A 166 -4.29 14.83 -9.51
C ASP A 166 -3.22 14.20 -8.62
N GLY A 167 -3.60 13.62 -7.47
CA GLY A 167 -2.71 12.96 -6.52
C GLY A 167 -2.65 11.43 -6.68
N MET A 168 -3.73 10.72 -6.38
CA MET A 168 -3.74 9.25 -6.34
C MET A 168 -3.77 8.60 -7.72
N LEU A 169 -4.61 9.07 -8.64
CA LEU A 169 -4.78 8.44 -9.96
C LEU A 169 -3.49 8.30 -10.77
N PRO A 170 -2.54 9.27 -10.79
CA PRO A 170 -1.24 9.07 -11.44
C PRO A 170 -0.43 7.91 -10.86
N VAL A 171 -0.44 7.74 -9.53
CA VAL A 171 0.22 6.63 -8.85
C VAL A 171 -0.44 5.30 -9.25
N GLU A 172 -1.75 5.21 -9.12
CA GLU A 172 -2.52 4.01 -9.47
C GLU A 172 -2.32 3.59 -10.93
N ASN A 173 -2.28 4.55 -11.84
CA ASN A 173 -1.99 4.31 -13.26
C ASN A 173 -0.56 3.82 -13.49
N ALA A 174 0.41 4.33 -12.74
CA ALA A 174 1.80 3.85 -12.80
C ALA A 174 1.91 2.40 -12.32
N LEU A 175 1.23 2.04 -11.20
CA LEU A 175 1.17 0.67 -10.70
C LEU A 175 0.53 -0.28 -11.73
N ALA A 176 -0.64 0.07 -12.27
CA ALA A 176 -1.32 -0.73 -13.28
C ALA A 176 -0.48 -0.87 -14.57
N SER A 177 0.23 0.19 -14.98
CA SER A 177 1.13 0.16 -16.13
C SER A 177 2.35 -0.76 -15.88
N PHE A 178 2.92 -0.72 -14.66
CA PHE A 178 4.02 -1.61 -14.29
C PHE A 178 3.59 -3.08 -14.37
N ILE A 179 2.45 -3.44 -13.78
CA ILE A 179 1.92 -4.81 -13.81
C ILE A 179 1.74 -5.27 -15.26
N ARG A 180 1.06 -4.49 -16.11
CA ARG A 180 0.84 -4.85 -17.53
C ARG A 180 2.12 -5.01 -18.33
N ARG A 181 3.16 -4.25 -18.02
CA ARG A 181 4.44 -4.29 -18.75
C ARG A 181 5.32 -5.45 -18.33
N THR A 182 5.30 -5.81 -17.06
CA THR A 182 6.25 -6.76 -16.46
C THR A 182 5.64 -8.12 -16.13
N GLY A 183 4.33 -8.21 -15.94
CA GLY A 183 3.64 -9.38 -15.39
C GLY A 183 3.97 -9.67 -13.93
N GLN A 184 4.68 -8.76 -13.25
CA GLN A 184 5.03 -8.93 -11.83
C GLN A 184 3.91 -8.47 -10.92
N HIS A 185 3.86 -9.08 -9.72
CA HIS A 185 2.98 -8.63 -8.65
C HIS A 185 3.60 -7.43 -7.91
N LEU A 186 2.70 -6.61 -7.36
CA LEU A 186 3.03 -5.55 -6.41
C LEU A 186 2.37 -5.84 -5.07
N ILE A 187 3.11 -5.70 -3.98
CA ILE A 187 2.51 -5.48 -2.67
C ILE A 187 2.26 -3.98 -2.53
N TYR A 188 1.01 -3.59 -2.30
CA TYR A 188 0.56 -2.20 -2.27
C TYR A 188 -0.24 -1.92 -1.03
N ARG A 189 0.16 -0.90 -0.25
CA ARG A 189 -0.50 -0.43 0.97
C ARG A 189 -0.95 1.00 0.81
N ALA A 190 -2.17 1.31 1.25
CA ALA A 190 -2.71 2.66 1.35
C ALA A 190 -3.20 2.91 2.78
N VAL A 191 -2.72 3.98 3.40
CA VAL A 191 -3.02 4.33 4.79
C VAL A 191 -3.56 5.75 4.86
N PRO A 192 -4.84 5.95 5.21
CA PRO A 192 -5.38 7.27 5.43
C PRO A 192 -4.85 7.82 6.77
N ILE A 193 -4.27 9.01 6.74
CA ILE A 193 -3.66 9.66 7.91
C ILE A 193 -4.62 10.71 8.47
N TYR A 194 -5.10 10.47 9.68
CA TYR A 194 -5.97 11.40 10.41
C TYR A 194 -5.20 12.09 11.54
N SER A 195 -5.63 13.30 11.90
CA SER A 195 -5.16 13.97 13.11
C SER A 195 -6.24 13.87 14.21
N GLY A 196 -5.92 13.24 15.32
CA GLY A 196 -6.84 13.06 16.44
C GLY A 196 -8.19 12.44 16.04
N SER A 197 -9.29 13.14 16.34
CA SER A 197 -10.67 12.69 16.08
C SER A 197 -11.27 13.23 14.78
N GLU A 198 -10.46 13.74 13.88
CA GLU A 198 -10.93 14.25 12.57
C GLU A 198 -11.57 13.12 11.75
N LEU A 199 -12.69 13.44 11.08
CA LEU A 199 -13.43 12.47 10.26
C LEU A 199 -12.90 12.37 8.83
N VAL A 200 -12.24 13.42 8.34
CA VAL A 200 -11.63 13.47 7.02
C VAL A 200 -10.12 13.30 7.17
N PRO A 201 -9.46 12.38 6.43
CA PRO A 201 -8.01 12.23 6.54
C PRO A 201 -7.28 13.44 5.99
N ARG A 202 -6.13 13.77 6.56
CA ARG A 202 -5.23 14.84 6.09
C ARG A 202 -4.56 14.49 4.76
N GLY A 203 -4.50 13.23 4.45
CA GLY A 203 -3.99 12.67 3.21
C GLY A 203 -3.89 11.15 3.30
N VAL A 204 -3.26 10.55 2.30
CA VAL A 204 -3.07 9.11 2.20
C VAL A 204 -1.61 8.80 1.94
N GLU A 205 -1.02 7.94 2.77
CA GLU A 205 0.26 7.32 2.51
C GLU A 205 0.05 6.15 1.54
N LEU A 206 0.84 6.12 0.46
CA LEU A 206 0.82 5.07 -0.54
C LEU A 206 2.22 4.45 -0.63
N GLU A 207 2.30 3.15 -0.46
CA GLU A 207 3.55 2.40 -0.58
C GLU A 207 3.35 1.18 -1.45
N ALA A 208 4.23 0.98 -2.45
CA ALA A 208 4.19 -0.16 -3.34
C ALA A 208 5.59 -0.68 -3.64
N VAL A 209 5.73 -2.02 -3.72
CA VAL A 209 7.01 -2.69 -4.01
C VAL A 209 6.75 -3.87 -4.94
N SER A 210 7.59 -4.02 -5.98
CA SER A 210 7.57 -5.21 -6.85
C SER A 210 8.10 -6.44 -6.12
N MET A 211 7.44 -7.58 -6.32
CA MET A 211 7.65 -8.76 -5.46
C MET A 211 8.70 -9.71 -6.02
N GLU A 212 8.59 -10.11 -7.28
CA GLU A 212 9.41 -11.16 -7.88
C GLU A 212 10.88 -10.76 -8.05
N ASP A 213 11.14 -9.48 -8.25
CA ASP A 213 12.50 -8.92 -8.41
C ASP A 213 13.08 -8.34 -7.12
N GLY A 214 12.38 -8.50 -5.98
CA GLY A 214 12.85 -7.99 -4.69
C GLY A 214 12.74 -6.46 -4.54
N GLY A 215 11.91 -5.82 -5.34
CA GLY A 215 11.69 -4.37 -5.32
C GLY A 215 12.66 -3.59 -6.19
N GLU A 216 13.37 -4.23 -7.13
CA GLU A 216 14.29 -3.55 -8.04
C GLU A 216 13.53 -2.81 -9.15
N GLY A 217 12.43 -3.36 -9.64
CA GLY A 217 11.65 -2.78 -10.74
C GLY A 217 10.71 -1.66 -10.33
N LEU A 218 10.17 -1.73 -9.12
CA LEU A 218 9.32 -0.68 -8.56
C LEU A 218 9.43 -0.63 -7.04
N ARG A 219 9.74 0.56 -6.54
CA ARG A 219 9.64 0.91 -5.13
C ARG A 219 9.13 2.33 -5.04
N LEU A 220 7.93 2.49 -4.50
CA LEU A 220 7.24 3.76 -4.36
C LEU A 220 6.83 3.94 -2.91
N HIS A 221 7.09 5.13 -2.34
CA HIS A 221 6.57 5.52 -1.05
C HIS A 221 6.29 7.02 -1.07
N VAL A 222 5.03 7.39 -1.04
CA VAL A 222 4.59 8.78 -1.15
C VAL A 222 3.45 9.07 -0.18
N PHE A 223 3.31 10.34 0.17
CA PHE A 223 2.12 10.86 0.83
C PHE A 223 1.37 11.79 -0.12
N VAL A 224 0.07 11.64 -0.22
CA VAL A 224 -0.81 12.48 -1.04
C VAL A 224 -1.71 13.31 -0.14
N TRP A 225 -1.58 14.63 -0.21
CA TRP A 225 -2.34 15.58 0.59
C TRP A 225 -3.82 15.61 0.21
N ASN A 226 -4.69 15.63 1.22
CA ASN A 226 -6.14 15.77 1.01
C ASN A 226 -6.56 17.25 1.09
N VAL A 227 -6.16 17.99 0.09
CA VAL A 227 -6.44 19.43 -0.06
C VAL A 227 -7.15 19.70 -1.38
N GLN A 228 -7.76 20.88 -1.52
CA GLN A 228 -8.32 21.37 -2.77
C GLN A 228 -7.92 22.83 -2.94
N PRO A 229 -7.21 23.22 -4.02
CA PRO A 229 -6.84 24.61 -4.26
C PRO A 229 -8.05 25.55 -4.19
N GLY A 230 -7.88 26.69 -3.50
CA GLY A 230 -8.93 27.70 -3.31
C GLY A 230 -10.02 27.33 -2.29
N ILE A 231 -9.87 26.22 -1.54
CA ILE A 231 -10.85 25.76 -0.57
C ILE A 231 -10.18 25.41 0.75
N VAL A 232 -10.71 25.92 1.83
CA VAL A 232 -10.36 25.55 3.21
C VAL A 232 -11.29 24.44 3.67
N ILE A 233 -10.70 23.35 4.15
CA ILE A 233 -11.41 22.17 4.65
C ILE A 233 -11.35 22.14 6.18
N ASP A 234 -12.49 21.91 6.82
CA ASP A 234 -12.55 21.50 8.22
C ASP A 234 -12.52 19.98 8.29
N TYR A 235 -11.37 19.41 8.60
CA TYR A 235 -11.18 17.96 8.64
C TYR A 235 -11.94 17.28 9.79
N ARG A 236 -12.42 18.05 10.78
CA ARG A 236 -13.19 17.50 11.90
C ARG A 236 -14.50 16.87 11.44
N ASP A 237 -15.15 17.45 10.41
CA ASP A 237 -16.48 17.04 9.96
C ASP A 237 -16.68 17.09 8.44
N GLY A 238 -15.68 17.54 7.67
CA GLY A 238 -15.75 17.72 6.22
C GLY A 238 -16.43 19.02 5.77
N ALA A 239 -16.77 19.94 6.67
CA ALA A 239 -17.25 21.25 6.28
C ALA A 239 -16.17 22.00 5.48
N SER A 240 -16.59 22.88 4.59
CA SER A 240 -15.65 23.59 3.71
C SER A 240 -16.14 24.99 3.37
N ARG A 241 -15.21 25.86 3.04
CA ARG A 241 -15.47 27.22 2.55
C ARG A 241 -14.40 27.62 1.55
N ARG A 242 -14.66 28.65 0.75
CA ARG A 242 -13.64 29.29 -0.08
C ARG A 242 -12.58 29.95 0.77
N GLU A 243 -11.36 30.01 0.27
CA GLU A 243 -10.28 30.81 0.85
C GLU A 243 -10.60 32.30 0.90
#